data_f82a676acb532097de952f1610be7098
#
_entry.id   f82a676acb532097de952f1610be7098
#
_cell.length_a   1.000
_cell.length_b   1.000
_cell.length_c   1.000
_cell.angle_alpha   90.00
_cell.angle_beta   90.00
_cell.angle_gamma   90.00
#
_symmetry.space_group_name_H-M   'P 1'
#
loop_
_entity.id
_entity.type
_entity.pdbx_description
1 polymer ?
#
loop_
_entity_poly.entity_id
_entity_poly.type
_entity_poly.pdbx_seq_one_letter_code
_entity_poly.pdbx_strand_id
1 'polypeptide(L)'
;MKPIISESVYKILTNLIRRKKTLEVKPLYEELSKALIVKDNFLDSKIVTINSIVEFVSSSFKKPMRFQIVLPEHADLKQKKISILSPISIALLGFKEADNFFSKMPSGLKKLQILKVINN
;
A
#
# COMPACT_ATOMS: atom_id res chain seq x y z
N MET A 1 0.08 7.65 12.97
CA MET A 1 -0.49 6.32 12.62
C MET A 1 0.57 5.50 11.93
N LYS A 2 0.82 4.26 12.40
CA LYS A 2 1.84 3.39 11.81
C LYS A 2 1.19 2.34 10.92
N PRO A 3 1.79 2.02 9.77
CA PRO A 3 1.30 0.90 8.97
C PRO A 3 1.53 -0.42 9.70
N ILE A 4 0.61 -1.35 9.51
CA ILE A 4 0.70 -2.70 10.09
C ILE A 4 0.91 -3.70 8.96
N ILE A 5 1.97 -4.49 9.05
CA ILE A 5 2.39 -5.40 7.99
C ILE A 5 2.66 -6.77 8.58
N SER A 6 2.22 -7.83 7.90
CA SER A 6 2.48 -9.18 8.34
C SER A 6 3.95 -9.57 8.10
N GLU A 7 4.44 -10.53 8.87
CA GLU A 7 5.82 -11.01 8.74
C GLU A 7 6.11 -11.53 7.32
N SER A 8 5.20 -12.29 6.73
CA SER A 8 5.41 -12.84 5.39
C SER A 8 5.48 -11.74 4.32
N VAL A 9 4.60 -10.75 4.39
CA VAL A 9 4.62 -9.62 3.46
C VAL A 9 5.85 -8.76 3.66
N TYR A 10 6.27 -8.55 4.91
CA TYR A 10 7.50 -7.83 5.21
C TYR A 10 8.71 -8.49 4.51
N LYS A 11 8.80 -9.82 4.56
CA LYS A 11 9.87 -10.56 3.87
C LYS A 11 9.81 -10.39 2.35
N ILE A 12 8.62 -10.46 1.78
CA ILE A 12 8.43 -10.26 0.34
C ILE A 12 8.91 -8.87 -0.07
N LEU A 13 8.52 -7.85 0.68
CA LEU A 13 8.85 -6.46 0.35
C LEU A 13 10.33 -6.15 0.58
N THR A 14 10.94 -6.70 1.64
CA THR A 14 12.38 -6.52 1.86
C THR A 14 13.20 -7.21 0.76
N ASN A 15 12.75 -8.36 0.28
CA ASN A 15 13.38 -9.03 -0.86
C ASN A 15 13.26 -8.20 -2.13
N LEU A 16 12.12 -7.58 -2.37
CA LEU A 16 11.92 -6.69 -3.50
C LEU A 16 12.90 -5.51 -3.46
N ILE A 17 13.05 -4.86 -2.31
CA ILE A 17 13.98 -3.77 -2.11
C ILE A 17 15.41 -4.21 -2.40
N ARG A 18 15.78 -5.38 -1.90
CA ARG A 18 17.14 -5.93 -2.10
C ARG A 18 17.43 -6.24 -3.57
N ARG A 19 16.45 -6.76 -4.31
CA ARG A 19 16.61 -7.12 -5.73
C ARG A 19 16.71 -5.88 -6.62
N LYS A 20 15.90 -4.86 -6.35
CA LYS A 20 15.81 -3.68 -7.23
C LYS A 20 17.03 -2.76 -7.14
N LYS A 21 17.51 -2.48 -5.93
CA LYS A 21 18.67 -1.62 -5.67
C LYS A 21 18.67 -0.28 -6.41
N THR A 22 17.48 0.30 -6.62
CA THR A 22 17.30 1.60 -7.28
C THR A 22 16.62 2.57 -6.34
N LEU A 23 16.64 3.88 -6.69
CA LEU A 23 16.00 4.90 -5.87
C LEU A 23 14.48 4.73 -5.78
N GLU A 24 13.87 4.03 -6.72
CA GLU A 24 12.41 3.83 -6.72
C GLU A 24 11.91 3.03 -5.52
N VAL A 25 12.77 2.25 -4.85
CA VAL A 25 12.37 1.48 -3.66
C VAL A 25 12.53 2.26 -2.36
N LYS A 26 13.15 3.44 -2.39
CA LYS A 26 13.41 4.21 -1.18
C LYS A 26 12.13 4.58 -0.41
N PRO A 27 11.06 5.09 -1.05
CA PRO A 27 9.82 5.37 -0.32
C PRO A 27 9.23 4.14 0.35
N LEU A 28 9.29 2.98 -0.28
CA LEU A 28 8.83 1.74 0.31
C LEU A 28 9.68 1.36 1.52
N TYR A 29 10.99 1.46 1.41
CA TYR A 29 11.89 1.20 2.52
C TYR A 29 11.55 2.09 3.72
N GLU A 30 11.30 3.37 3.48
CA GLU A 30 10.96 4.32 4.54
C GLU A 30 9.66 3.93 5.25
N GLU A 31 8.64 3.51 4.51
CA GLU A 31 7.38 3.04 5.12
C GLU A 31 7.59 1.76 5.93
N LEU A 32 8.36 0.81 5.39
CA LEU A 32 8.64 -0.43 6.12
C LEU A 32 9.38 -0.18 7.43
N SER A 33 10.25 0.82 7.47
CA SER A 33 10.99 1.17 8.69
C SER A 33 10.10 1.71 9.81
N LYS A 34 8.93 2.22 9.47
CA LYS A 34 7.94 2.73 10.44
C LYS A 34 6.91 1.68 10.85
N ALA A 35 6.87 0.56 10.14
CA ALA A 35 5.78 -0.40 10.27
C ALA A 35 5.82 -1.19 11.57
N LEU A 36 4.64 -1.53 12.06
CA LEU A 36 4.48 -2.52 13.10
C LEU A 36 4.34 -3.88 12.41
N ILE A 37 5.25 -4.79 12.70
CA ILE A 37 5.27 -6.12 12.08
C ILE A 37 4.52 -7.09 13.00
N VAL A 38 3.53 -7.79 12.44
CA VAL A 38 2.72 -8.75 13.19
C VAL A 38 2.79 -10.13 12.54
N LYS A 39 2.51 -11.17 13.31
CA LYS A 39 2.41 -12.52 12.75
C LYS A 39 1.23 -12.57 11.78
N ASP A 40 1.37 -13.39 10.73
CA ASP A 40 0.38 -13.46 9.66
C ASP A 40 -1.05 -13.72 10.16
N ASN A 41 -1.21 -14.62 11.12
CA ASN A 41 -2.53 -14.95 11.65
C ASN A 41 -3.14 -13.86 12.55
N PHE A 42 -2.37 -12.83 12.90
CA PHE A 42 -2.87 -11.69 13.66
C PHE A 42 -3.16 -10.45 12.79
N LEU A 43 -2.90 -10.53 11.48
CA LEU A 43 -3.22 -9.42 10.60
C LEU A 43 -4.74 -9.32 10.41
N ASP A 44 -5.29 -8.14 10.70
CA ASP A 44 -6.71 -7.88 10.46
C ASP A 44 -7.00 -7.99 8.96
N SER A 45 -8.07 -8.70 8.60
CA SER A 45 -8.44 -8.95 7.20
C SER A 45 -8.82 -7.69 6.42
N LYS A 46 -8.99 -6.56 7.09
CA LYS A 46 -9.34 -5.28 6.47
C LYS A 46 -8.15 -4.35 6.32
N ILE A 47 -6.94 -4.83 6.55
CA ILE A 47 -5.72 -4.06 6.36
C ILE A 47 -5.22 -4.24 4.93
N VAL A 48 -4.78 -3.14 4.31
CA VAL A 48 -4.21 -3.13 2.97
C VAL A 48 -2.86 -3.85 2.96
N THR A 49 -2.74 -4.85 2.11
CA THR A 49 -1.50 -5.61 1.94
C THR A 49 -1.29 -5.95 0.46
N ILE A 50 -0.25 -6.73 0.16
CA ILE A 50 -0.03 -7.20 -1.22
C ILE A 50 -1.26 -7.99 -1.68
N ASN A 51 -1.68 -7.74 -2.90
CA ASN A 51 -2.85 -8.31 -3.58
C ASN A 51 -4.20 -7.82 -3.06
N SER A 52 -4.24 -6.90 -2.10
CA SER A 52 -5.49 -6.27 -1.67
C SER A 52 -6.13 -5.51 -2.81
N ILE A 53 -7.45 -5.60 -2.91
CA ILE A 53 -8.24 -4.69 -3.73
C ILE A 53 -8.70 -3.57 -2.79
N VAL A 54 -8.38 -2.32 -3.15
CA VAL A 54 -8.65 -1.16 -2.29
C VAL A 54 -9.49 -0.16 -3.05
N GLU A 55 -10.59 0.26 -2.42
CA GLU A 55 -11.39 1.38 -2.88
C GLU A 55 -11.15 2.56 -1.94
N PHE A 56 -10.80 3.70 -2.50
CA PHE A 56 -10.41 4.86 -1.69
C PHE A 56 -10.77 6.17 -2.38
N VAL A 57 -10.83 7.24 -1.60
CA VAL A 57 -10.96 8.61 -2.13
C VAL A 57 -9.72 9.41 -1.75
N SER A 58 -9.31 10.26 -2.68
CA SER A 58 -8.21 11.19 -2.49
C SER A 58 -8.72 12.62 -2.70
N SER A 59 -8.16 13.56 -1.96
CA SER A 59 -8.47 14.99 -2.15
C SER A 59 -8.15 15.48 -3.56
N SER A 60 -7.38 14.73 -4.35
CA SER A 60 -7.05 15.06 -5.74
C SER A 60 -8.12 14.65 -6.75
N PHE A 61 -9.04 13.77 -6.37
CA PHE A 61 -10.02 13.21 -7.30
C PHE A 61 -11.43 13.32 -6.73
N LYS A 62 -12.40 13.61 -7.60
CA LYS A 62 -13.80 13.76 -7.19
C LYS A 62 -14.52 12.42 -6.96
N LYS A 63 -14.02 11.34 -7.57
CA LYS A 63 -14.66 10.03 -7.52
C LYS A 63 -13.77 9.02 -6.81
N PRO A 64 -14.37 8.01 -6.13
CA PRO A 64 -13.59 6.91 -5.60
C PRO A 64 -12.79 6.19 -6.68
N MET A 65 -11.62 5.70 -6.30
CA MET A 65 -10.78 4.90 -7.17
C MET A 65 -10.66 3.50 -6.58
N ARG A 66 -10.47 2.51 -7.45
CA ARG A 66 -10.35 1.11 -7.04
C ARG A 66 -9.22 0.46 -7.80
N PHE A 67 -8.26 -0.11 -7.05
CA PHE A 67 -7.09 -0.80 -7.62
C PHE A 67 -6.76 -2.03 -6.80
N GLN A 68 -6.10 -2.98 -7.44
CA GLN A 68 -5.43 -4.08 -6.74
C GLN A 68 -3.95 -3.74 -6.64
N ILE A 69 -3.39 -3.84 -5.44
CA ILE A 69 -1.97 -3.57 -5.21
C ILE A 69 -1.20 -4.87 -5.42
N VAL A 70 -0.25 -4.85 -6.36
CA VAL A 70 0.48 -6.05 -6.76
C VAL A 70 2.00 -5.81 -6.79
N LEU A 71 2.78 -6.88 -6.88
CA LEU A 71 4.22 -6.76 -7.11
C LEU A 71 4.45 -6.15 -8.50
N PRO A 72 5.60 -5.46 -8.72
CA PRO A 72 5.82 -4.74 -9.97
C PRO A 72 5.66 -5.59 -11.22
N GLU A 73 6.08 -6.85 -11.19
CA GLU A 73 5.99 -7.76 -12.35
C GLU A 73 4.55 -8.09 -12.74
N HIS A 74 3.59 -7.86 -11.85
CA HIS A 74 2.17 -8.14 -12.11
C HIS A 74 1.35 -6.88 -12.40
N ALA A 75 1.99 -5.71 -12.43
CA ALA A 75 1.29 -4.45 -12.67
C ALA A 75 0.69 -4.41 -14.08
N ASP A 76 -0.57 -3.97 -14.16
CA ASP A 76 -1.30 -3.86 -15.41
C ASP A 76 -2.46 -2.88 -15.22
N LEU A 77 -2.27 -1.64 -15.68
CA LEU A 77 -3.28 -0.59 -15.48
C LEU A 77 -4.59 -0.88 -16.20
N LYS A 78 -4.57 -1.64 -17.28
CA LYS A 78 -5.81 -2.04 -17.96
C LYS A 78 -6.68 -2.92 -17.08
N GLN A 79 -6.07 -3.73 -16.22
CA GLN A 79 -6.75 -4.57 -15.26
C GLN A 79 -6.85 -3.91 -13.88
N LYS A 80 -6.51 -2.63 -13.78
CA LYS A 80 -6.49 -1.87 -12.53
C LYS A 80 -5.60 -2.52 -11.47
N LYS A 81 -4.48 -3.06 -11.90
CA LYS A 81 -3.43 -3.60 -11.03
C LYS A 81 -2.28 -2.60 -10.98
N ILE A 82 -2.02 -2.07 -9.79
CA ILE A 82 -1.01 -1.04 -9.58
C ILE A 82 0.16 -1.60 -8.79
N SER A 83 1.38 -1.23 -9.19
CA SER A 83 2.59 -1.68 -8.51
C SER A 83 2.64 -1.20 -7.07
N ILE A 84 3.13 -2.06 -6.15
CA ILE A 84 3.41 -1.68 -4.77
C ILE A 84 4.40 -0.50 -4.70
N LEU A 85 5.20 -0.29 -5.72
CA LEU A 85 6.18 0.81 -5.77
C LEU A 85 5.56 2.14 -6.15
N SER A 86 4.30 2.18 -6.59
CA SER A 86 3.64 3.45 -6.90
C SER A 86 3.38 4.25 -5.62
N PRO A 87 3.42 5.59 -5.67
CA PRO A 87 3.21 6.42 -4.48
C PRO A 87 1.89 6.14 -3.77
N ILE A 88 0.80 5.92 -4.49
CA ILE A 88 -0.49 5.66 -3.86
C ILE A 88 -0.52 4.31 -3.15
N SER A 89 0.12 3.28 -3.72
CA SER A 89 0.21 1.97 -3.08
C SER A 89 0.97 2.04 -1.76
N ILE A 90 2.10 2.75 -1.77
CA ILE A 90 2.93 2.92 -0.57
C ILE A 90 2.16 3.69 0.50
N ALA A 91 1.39 4.70 0.10
CA ALA A 91 0.60 5.50 1.03
C ALA A 91 -0.50 4.69 1.72
N LEU A 92 -1.09 3.72 1.01
CA LEU A 92 -2.20 2.91 1.54
C LEU A 92 -1.74 1.67 2.30
N LEU A 93 -0.55 1.16 2.01
CA LEU A 93 -0.03 -0.09 2.59
C LEU A 93 -0.06 -0.06 4.12
N GLY A 94 -0.65 -1.08 4.72
CA GLY A 94 -0.66 -1.25 6.17
C GLY A 94 -1.75 -0.49 6.90
N PHE A 95 -2.55 0.31 6.20
CA PHE A 95 -3.69 1.00 6.80
C PHE A 95 -4.98 0.21 6.58
N LYS A 96 -6.03 0.58 7.30
CA LYS A 96 -7.22 -0.26 7.43
C LYS A 96 -8.44 0.40 6.79
N GLU A 97 -9.40 -0.42 6.38
CA GLU A 97 -10.70 0.06 5.94
C GLU A 97 -11.27 1.05 6.94
N ALA A 98 -11.80 2.16 6.45
CA ALA A 98 -12.33 3.30 7.20
C ALA A 98 -11.28 4.27 7.73
N ASP A 99 -9.99 3.99 7.60
CA ASP A 99 -8.95 4.94 8.00
C ASP A 99 -8.97 6.20 7.14
N ASN A 100 -8.72 7.33 7.80
CA ASN A 100 -8.51 8.63 7.16
C ASN A 100 -7.16 9.15 7.58
N PHE A 101 -6.37 9.65 6.64
CA PHE A 101 -5.06 10.19 6.97
C PHE A 101 -4.54 11.10 5.87
N PHE A 102 -3.54 11.92 6.22
CA PHE A 102 -2.81 12.72 5.23
C PHE A 102 -1.55 11.97 4.83
N SER A 103 -1.22 12.03 3.55
CA SER A 103 -0.01 11.41 3.03
C SER A 103 0.76 12.41 2.17
N LYS A 104 2.07 12.46 2.37
CA LYS A 104 2.97 13.24 1.50
C LYS A 104 3.24 12.41 0.26
N MET A 105 2.81 12.93 -0.87
CA MET A 105 3.00 12.30 -2.18
C MET A 105 3.80 13.22 -3.08
N PRO A 106 4.38 12.73 -4.18
CA PRO A 106 5.17 13.60 -5.07
C PRO A 106 4.41 14.84 -5.54
N SER A 107 3.10 14.75 -5.70
CA SER A 107 2.24 15.86 -6.11
C SER A 107 1.78 16.75 -4.97
N GLY A 108 2.23 16.49 -3.73
CA GLY A 108 1.88 17.27 -2.55
C GLY A 108 1.15 16.48 -1.47
N LEU A 109 0.72 17.18 -0.43
CA LEU A 109 -0.01 16.57 0.68
C LEU A 109 -1.44 16.25 0.24
N LYS A 110 -1.83 14.99 0.39
CA LYS A 110 -3.16 14.51 0.01
C LYS A 110 -3.88 13.92 1.21
N LYS A 111 -5.18 14.17 1.31
CA LYS A 111 -6.02 13.48 2.28
C LYS A 111 -6.57 12.21 1.64
N LEU A 112 -6.37 11.08 2.28
CA LEU A 112 -6.81 9.78 1.80
C LEU A 112 -7.82 9.18 2.77
N GLN A 113 -8.86 8.56 2.22
CA GLN A 113 -9.84 7.81 2.98
C GLN A 113 -10.04 6.45 2.34
N ILE A 114 -9.81 5.39 3.10
CA ILE A 114 -9.99 4.02 2.63
C ILE A 114 -11.45 3.63 2.84
N LEU A 115 -12.16 3.37 1.75
CA LEU A 115 -13.58 3.02 1.80
C LEU A 115 -13.80 1.53 1.97
N LYS A 116 -12.99 0.71 1.28
CA LYS A 116 -13.16 -0.75 1.30
C LYS A 116 -11.85 -1.44 1.02
N VAL A 117 -11.60 -2.54 1.73
CA VAL A 117 -10.44 -3.41 1.51
C VAL A 117 -10.94 -4.84 1.34
N ILE A 118 -10.54 -5.47 0.23
CA ILE A 118 -10.86 -6.87 -0.05
C ILE A 118 -9.55 -7.66 -0.08
N ASN A 119 -9.43 -8.58 0.84
CA ASN A 119 -8.32 -9.53 0.93
C ASN A 119 -8.87 -10.94 0.76
N ASN A 120 -8.24 -11.70 -0.11
CA ASN A 120 -8.65 -13.09 -0.35
C ASN A 120 -7.70 -14.06 0.32
#